data_2b1a06d7fdf765ab500a8bf125d01a47
#
_entry.id   2b1a06d7fdf765ab500a8bf125d01a47
#
_cell.length_a   1.000
_cell.length_b   1.000
_cell.length_c   1.000
_cell.angle_alpha   90.00
_cell.angle_beta   90.00
_cell.angle_gamma   90.00
#
_symmetry.space_group_name_H-M   'P 1'
#
loop_
_entity.id
_entity.type
_entity.pdbx_description
1 polymer ?
#
loop_
_entity_poly.entity_id
_entity_poly.type
_entity_poly.pdbx_seq_one_letter_code
_entity_poly.pdbx_strand_id
1 'polypeptide(L)'
;MKKQIILLVILIAFSLTIFAQTEGVKDSIPPKPKHWSEKTDLIFTLEQNQINNWAAGGYSNFAFGSFLKGFYNYVNGKHKLDNTLEMSYGRTRQDISGEGIWDKTNHWIKSDDKFEWNSIYGYKAVGNWNYSALMNLKSQFDNGYKNDTIFISAGLAPAILTSSIGLEYKTKYFSALFSVLTGKTTYVLDKRLRGSAFGYTDEIDDAWKFSLGSYVKLFYKRDIAANINLLCKLDMFYDYEKPLIDTDINGEVFVNVKIFKFLSAFFNVQAAIDKDFSTKIQFKERFGISIPFSF
;
A
#
# COMPACT_ATOMS: atom_id res chain seq x y z
N MET A 1 17.61 -4.04 17.87
CA MET A 1 16.48 -4.10 16.94
C MET A 1 15.16 -4.61 17.56
N LYS A 2 15.10 -5.77 18.26
CA LYS A 2 13.85 -6.26 18.89
C LYS A 2 13.18 -5.27 19.87
N LYS A 3 13.97 -4.51 20.63
CA LYS A 3 13.44 -3.51 21.60
C LYS A 3 12.81 -2.27 20.93
N GLN A 4 13.24 -1.88 19.73
CA GLN A 4 12.72 -0.71 19.01
C GLN A 4 11.38 -0.99 18.33
N ILE A 5 11.16 -2.22 17.84
CA ILE A 5 9.89 -2.65 17.25
C ILE A 5 8.81 -2.76 18.31
N ILE A 6 9.15 -3.30 19.48
CA ILE A 6 8.22 -3.38 20.62
C ILE A 6 7.83 -1.97 21.11
N LEU A 7 8.77 -1.02 21.13
CA LEU A 7 8.50 0.36 21.53
C LEU A 7 7.57 1.08 20.53
N LEU A 8 7.71 0.82 19.23
CA LEU A 8 6.85 1.38 18.19
C LEU A 8 5.43 0.83 18.28
N VAL A 9 5.26 -0.47 18.52
CA VAL A 9 3.95 -1.10 18.71
C VAL A 9 3.27 -0.59 19.99
N ILE A 10 4.02 -0.39 21.08
CA ILE A 10 3.51 0.18 22.33
C ILE A 10 3.13 1.65 22.15
N LEU A 11 3.90 2.45 21.41
CA LEU A 11 3.57 3.86 21.09
C LEU A 11 2.29 3.97 20.25
N ILE A 12 2.10 3.10 19.28
CA ILE A 12 0.88 3.04 18.46
C ILE A 12 -0.33 2.59 19.31
N ALA A 13 -0.15 1.60 20.21
CA ALA A 13 -1.19 1.16 21.12
C ALA A 13 -1.55 2.24 22.15
N PHE A 14 -0.58 3.03 22.64
CA PHE A 14 -0.81 4.10 23.61
C PHE A 14 -1.51 5.32 23.00
N SER A 15 -1.29 5.61 21.71
CA SER A 15 -2.02 6.69 21.01
C SER A 15 -3.49 6.35 20.77
N LEU A 16 -3.85 5.08 20.67
CA LEU A 16 -5.24 4.63 20.51
C LEU A 16 -6.07 4.74 21.81
N THR A 17 -5.45 4.75 22.98
CA THR A 17 -6.15 4.85 24.28
C THR A 17 -6.49 6.28 24.70
N ILE A 18 -5.88 7.31 24.09
CA ILE A 18 -6.11 8.72 24.46
C ILE A 18 -7.42 9.27 23.87
N PHE A 19 -8.02 8.61 22.89
CA PHE A 19 -9.30 9.05 22.30
C PHE A 19 -10.57 8.47 22.96
N ALA A 20 -10.44 7.65 24.02
CA ALA A 20 -11.56 6.89 24.58
C ALA A 20 -12.21 7.51 25.85
N GLN A 21 -11.83 8.71 26.30
CA GLN A 21 -12.44 9.32 27.49
C GLN A 21 -12.65 10.82 27.35
N THR A 22 -13.80 11.22 26.82
CA THR A 22 -14.48 12.46 27.24
C THR A 22 -15.99 12.29 27.04
N GLU A 23 -16.65 11.57 27.93
CA GLU A 23 -18.06 11.85 28.21
C GLU A 23 -18.11 13.00 29.22
N GLY A 24 -18.47 14.17 28.77
CA GLY A 24 -18.58 15.38 29.58
C GLY A 24 -19.56 16.39 28.97
N VAL A 25 -20.74 16.51 29.59
CA VAL A 25 -21.69 17.63 29.56
C VAL A 25 -22.29 18.00 28.20
N LYS A 26 -23.55 17.65 28.03
CA LYS A 26 -24.43 18.13 26.95
C LYS A 26 -24.79 19.59 27.19
N ASP A 27 -23.99 20.52 26.68
CA ASP A 27 -24.46 21.85 26.36
C ASP A 27 -25.11 21.84 24.98
N SER A 28 -26.30 22.44 24.88
CA SER A 28 -27.17 22.46 23.69
C SER A 28 -26.67 23.42 22.59
N ILE A 29 -25.39 23.35 22.26
CA ILE A 29 -24.81 24.02 21.10
C ILE A 29 -25.03 23.08 19.90
N PRO A 30 -25.63 23.56 18.77
CA PRO A 30 -25.77 22.71 17.59
C PRO A 30 -24.38 22.19 17.19
N PRO A 31 -24.24 20.87 16.90
CA PRO A 31 -22.95 20.28 16.62
C PRO A 31 -22.32 21.00 15.42
N LYS A 32 -21.07 21.49 15.61
CA LYS A 32 -20.30 22.08 14.51
C LYS A 32 -20.26 21.08 13.34
N PRO A 33 -20.42 21.54 12.09
CA PRO A 33 -20.36 20.64 10.94
C PRO A 33 -19.07 19.84 10.98
N LYS A 34 -19.20 18.52 10.96
CA LYS A 34 -18.06 17.61 10.99
C LYS A 34 -17.43 17.58 9.59
N HIS A 35 -16.38 18.35 9.38
CA HIS A 35 -15.68 18.46 8.08
C HIS A 35 -14.85 17.22 7.75
N TRP A 36 -14.44 16.46 8.77
CA TRP A 36 -13.65 15.25 8.65
C TRP A 36 -14.51 13.99 8.68
N SER A 37 -14.21 13.06 7.80
CA SER A 37 -14.68 11.68 7.83
C SER A 37 -13.48 10.75 7.84
N GLU A 38 -13.52 9.76 8.72
CA GLU A 38 -12.44 8.80 8.93
C GLU A 38 -12.98 7.38 8.92
N LYS A 39 -12.18 6.47 8.42
CA LYS A 39 -12.42 5.04 8.48
C LYS A 39 -11.07 4.33 8.44
N THR A 40 -10.84 3.42 9.37
CA THR A 40 -9.65 2.58 9.41
C THR A 40 -10.06 1.12 9.48
N ASP A 41 -9.56 0.33 8.55
CA ASP A 41 -9.75 -1.11 8.50
C ASP A 41 -8.38 -1.77 8.81
N LEU A 42 -8.33 -2.65 9.80
CA LEU A 42 -7.19 -3.48 10.15
C LEU A 42 -7.54 -4.94 9.90
N ILE A 43 -6.70 -5.65 9.21
CA ILE A 43 -6.91 -7.03 8.78
C ILE A 43 -5.72 -7.87 9.20
N PHE A 44 -5.95 -9.00 9.86
CA PHE A 44 -4.95 -10.02 10.14
C PHE A 44 -5.22 -11.28 9.33
N THR A 45 -4.17 -11.90 8.80
CA THR A 45 -4.22 -13.15 8.06
C THR A 45 -3.31 -14.18 8.69
N LEU A 46 -3.77 -15.40 8.74
CA LEU A 46 -3.01 -16.58 9.15
C LEU A 46 -3.22 -17.67 8.12
N GLU A 47 -2.14 -18.33 7.73
CA GLU A 47 -2.16 -19.46 6.82
C GLU A 47 -1.26 -20.57 7.38
N GLN A 48 -1.74 -21.80 7.36
CA GLN A 48 -0.95 -22.97 7.67
C GLN A 48 -1.25 -24.06 6.65
N ASN A 49 -0.20 -24.65 6.08
CA ASN A 49 -0.26 -25.83 5.23
C ASN A 49 0.68 -26.89 5.80
N GLN A 50 0.18 -28.11 5.97
CA GLN A 50 0.94 -29.24 6.47
C GLN A 50 0.97 -30.33 5.40
N ILE A 51 2.16 -30.68 4.93
CA ILE A 51 2.40 -31.68 3.90
C ILE A 51 3.35 -32.73 4.44
N ASN A 52 2.88 -33.99 4.54
CA ASN A 52 3.69 -35.12 4.98
C ASN A 52 3.53 -36.25 3.97
N ASN A 53 4.62 -36.71 3.39
CA ASN A 53 4.65 -37.88 2.46
C ASN A 53 3.63 -37.76 1.30
N TRP A 54 3.37 -36.53 0.83
CA TRP A 54 2.43 -36.29 -0.24
C TRP A 54 3.08 -36.59 -1.60
N ALA A 55 2.51 -37.49 -2.37
CA ALA A 55 3.12 -38.01 -3.60
C ALA A 55 3.34 -36.88 -4.68
N ALA A 56 2.52 -35.83 -4.69
CA ALA A 56 2.67 -34.70 -5.62
C ALA A 56 3.75 -33.69 -5.18
N GLY A 57 4.40 -33.89 -4.02
CA GLY A 57 5.38 -32.95 -3.46
C GLY A 57 4.76 -31.72 -2.79
N GLY A 58 5.61 -30.75 -2.45
CA GLY A 58 5.26 -29.49 -1.79
C GLY A 58 5.97 -29.31 -0.46
N TYR A 59 5.84 -28.13 0.13
CA TYR A 59 6.42 -27.81 1.44
C TYR A 59 5.33 -27.43 2.44
N SER A 60 5.44 -27.91 3.66
CA SER A 60 4.67 -27.39 4.78
C SER A 60 5.04 -25.92 5.01
N ASN A 61 4.07 -25.05 5.27
CA ASN A 61 4.34 -23.65 5.53
C ASN A 61 3.44 -23.10 6.65
N PHE A 62 3.94 -22.04 7.26
CA PHE A 62 3.16 -21.17 8.14
C PHE A 62 3.40 -19.71 7.72
N ALA A 63 2.34 -18.97 7.52
CA ALA A 63 2.40 -17.56 7.18
C ALA A 63 1.48 -16.74 8.06
N PHE A 64 1.89 -15.50 8.34
CA PHE A 64 1.05 -14.50 8.94
C PHE A 64 1.22 -13.17 8.23
N GLY A 65 0.16 -12.34 8.25
CA GLY A 65 0.19 -11.02 7.69
C GLY A 65 -0.74 -10.07 8.42
N SER A 66 -0.48 -8.79 8.26
CA SER A 66 -1.35 -7.70 8.66
C SER A 66 -1.48 -6.68 7.55
N PHE A 67 -2.64 -6.09 7.43
CA PHE A 67 -2.93 -5.04 6.48
C PHE A 67 -3.76 -3.97 7.16
N LEU A 68 -3.32 -2.72 7.09
CA LEU A 68 -4.01 -1.54 7.59
C LEU A 68 -4.35 -0.63 6.41
N LYS A 69 -5.60 -0.17 6.37
CA LYS A 69 -6.07 0.80 5.41
C LYS A 69 -6.89 1.89 6.09
N GLY A 70 -6.37 3.11 6.05
CA GLY A 70 -7.02 4.29 6.60
C GLY A 70 -7.49 5.25 5.49
N PHE A 71 -8.67 5.85 5.69
CA PHE A 71 -9.21 6.93 4.87
C PHE A 71 -9.51 8.11 5.79
N TYR A 72 -8.94 9.27 5.51
CA TYR A 72 -9.09 10.49 6.29
C TYR A 72 -9.41 11.64 5.34
N ASN A 73 -10.69 11.93 5.19
CA ASN A 73 -11.18 12.87 4.20
C ASN A 73 -11.72 14.14 4.86
N TYR A 74 -11.36 15.28 4.31
CA TYR A 74 -11.82 16.58 4.75
C TYR A 74 -12.61 17.25 3.63
N VAL A 75 -13.76 17.87 3.94
CA VAL A 75 -14.56 18.63 3.01
C VAL A 75 -15.05 19.91 3.68
N ASN A 76 -14.74 21.06 3.07
CA ASN A 76 -15.24 22.35 3.52
C ASN A 76 -15.46 23.28 2.31
N GLY A 77 -16.71 23.53 1.96
CA GLY A 77 -17.08 24.35 0.81
C GLY A 77 -16.53 23.79 -0.50
N LYS A 78 -15.61 24.53 -1.13
CA LYS A 78 -14.95 24.11 -2.37
C LYS A 78 -13.67 23.28 -2.14
N HIS A 79 -13.20 23.17 -0.91
CA HIS A 79 -11.95 22.51 -0.54
C HIS A 79 -12.22 21.05 -0.16
N LYS A 80 -11.41 20.15 -0.67
CA LYS A 80 -11.40 18.72 -0.33
C LYS A 80 -9.98 18.28 -0.10
N LEU A 81 -9.78 17.37 0.86
CA LEU A 81 -8.52 16.68 1.07
C LEU A 81 -8.82 15.21 1.33
N ASP A 82 -8.38 14.35 0.43
CA ASP A 82 -8.56 12.91 0.52
C ASP A 82 -7.22 12.26 0.85
N ASN A 83 -7.11 11.70 2.04
CA ASN A 83 -5.92 10.97 2.45
C ASN A 83 -6.24 9.47 2.54
N THR A 84 -5.31 8.66 2.04
CA THR A 84 -5.35 7.21 2.18
C THR A 84 -4.00 6.74 2.69
N LEU A 85 -4.01 5.94 3.75
CA LEU A 85 -2.83 5.26 4.28
C LEU A 85 -3.03 3.76 4.10
N GLU A 86 -2.09 3.10 3.44
CA GLU A 86 -2.04 1.65 3.30
C GLU A 86 -0.72 1.13 3.83
N MET A 87 -0.77 0.18 4.74
CA MET A 87 0.39 -0.50 5.29
C MET A 87 0.12 -1.99 5.28
N SER A 88 1.09 -2.77 4.84
CA SER A 88 1.02 -4.23 4.97
C SER A 88 2.37 -4.79 5.37
N TYR A 89 2.33 -5.87 6.14
CA TYR A 89 3.52 -6.61 6.51
C TYR A 89 3.15 -8.08 6.71
N GLY A 90 3.93 -8.96 6.13
CA GLY A 90 3.73 -10.40 6.25
C GLY A 90 5.03 -11.19 6.16
N ARG A 91 5.04 -12.33 6.81
CA ARG A 91 6.13 -13.30 6.74
C ARG A 91 5.60 -14.71 6.59
N THR A 92 6.36 -15.51 5.88
CA THR A 92 6.15 -16.95 5.73
C THR A 92 7.38 -17.73 6.17
N ARG A 93 7.17 -18.93 6.66
CA ARG A 93 8.21 -19.90 6.98
C ARG A 93 7.84 -21.21 6.34
N GLN A 94 8.76 -21.77 5.55
CA GLN A 94 8.56 -23.02 4.84
C GLN A 94 9.48 -24.09 5.41
N ASP A 95 9.01 -25.33 5.42
CA ASP A 95 9.82 -26.49 5.77
C ASP A 95 10.59 -26.98 4.54
N ILE A 96 11.74 -26.36 4.30
CA ILE A 96 12.63 -26.71 3.19
C ILE A 96 13.54 -27.89 3.60
N SER A 97 13.84 -28.02 4.89
CA SER A 97 14.70 -29.07 5.43
C SER A 97 14.04 -30.45 5.45
N GLY A 98 12.69 -30.52 5.54
CA GLY A 98 11.94 -31.74 5.79
C GLY A 98 11.88 -32.15 7.27
N GLU A 99 12.52 -31.38 8.15
CA GLU A 99 12.61 -31.64 9.60
C GLU A 99 11.48 -30.93 10.39
N GLY A 100 10.58 -30.29 9.67
CA GLY A 100 9.44 -29.54 10.22
C GLY A 100 9.60 -28.03 10.12
N ILE A 101 8.46 -27.32 10.00
CA ILE A 101 8.43 -25.87 9.81
C ILE A 101 9.25 -25.11 10.86
N TRP A 102 9.34 -25.63 12.09
CA TRP A 102 10.01 -24.97 13.21
C TRP A 102 11.50 -25.35 13.37
N ASP A 103 12.04 -26.15 12.45
CA ASP A 103 13.47 -26.46 12.44
C ASP A 103 14.31 -25.18 12.28
N LYS A 104 15.48 -25.15 12.94
CA LYS A 104 16.34 -23.95 13.00
C LYS A 104 16.94 -23.55 11.66
N THR A 105 17.01 -24.47 10.69
CA THR A 105 17.52 -24.22 9.34
C THR A 105 16.51 -23.49 8.47
N ASN A 106 15.22 -23.55 8.79
CA ASN A 106 14.17 -22.84 8.09
C ASN A 106 14.11 -21.38 8.59
N HIS A 107 14.04 -20.42 7.66
CA HIS A 107 14.03 -19.01 7.96
C HIS A 107 12.67 -18.36 7.66
N TRP A 108 12.41 -17.23 8.33
CA TRP A 108 11.28 -16.38 8.01
C TRP A 108 11.60 -15.53 6.79
N ILE A 109 10.81 -15.70 5.73
CA ILE A 109 10.90 -14.98 4.48
C ILE A 109 9.82 -13.89 4.46
N LYS A 110 10.17 -12.72 3.95
CA LYS A 110 9.22 -11.63 3.76
C LYS A 110 8.23 -11.99 2.63
N SER A 111 6.94 -12.02 2.94
CA SER A 111 5.87 -12.31 1.97
C SER A 111 5.11 -11.06 1.54
N ASP A 112 5.04 -10.05 2.42
CA ASP A 112 4.43 -8.75 2.13
C ASP A 112 5.16 -7.65 2.90
N ASP A 113 5.28 -6.47 2.28
CA ASP A 113 5.87 -5.30 2.91
C ASP A 113 5.56 -4.06 2.07
N LYS A 114 4.65 -3.24 2.54
CA LYS A 114 4.17 -2.06 1.83
C LYS A 114 3.90 -0.93 2.81
N PHE A 115 4.34 0.25 2.44
CA PHE A 115 3.88 1.52 2.97
C PHE A 115 3.45 2.39 1.80
N GLU A 116 2.23 2.89 1.82
CA GLU A 116 1.73 3.84 0.84
C GLU A 116 0.87 4.89 1.53
N TRP A 117 1.29 6.15 1.42
CA TRP A 117 0.49 7.30 1.80
C TRP A 117 0.15 8.10 0.56
N ASN A 118 -1.14 8.37 0.37
CA ASN A 118 -1.64 9.15 -0.74
C ASN A 118 -2.50 10.29 -0.21
N SER A 119 -2.24 11.50 -0.66
CA SER A 119 -2.96 12.72 -0.30
C SER A 119 -3.32 13.48 -1.57
N ILE A 120 -4.60 13.75 -1.76
CA ILE A 120 -5.12 14.51 -2.89
C ILE A 120 -5.91 15.70 -2.36
N TYR A 121 -5.36 16.90 -2.57
CA TYR A 121 -6.10 18.13 -2.36
C TYR A 121 -6.86 18.48 -3.63
N GLY A 122 -8.13 18.83 -3.51
CA GLY A 122 -9.01 19.25 -4.60
C GLY A 122 -9.70 20.58 -4.31
N TYR A 123 -9.68 21.48 -5.28
CA TYR A 123 -10.48 22.69 -5.26
C TYR A 123 -11.57 22.59 -6.33
N LYS A 124 -12.83 22.62 -5.91
CA LYS A 124 -13.99 22.43 -6.79
C LYS A 124 -14.03 23.49 -7.90
N ALA A 125 -13.98 23.05 -9.14
CA ALA A 125 -14.11 23.89 -10.33
C ALA A 125 -15.58 23.93 -10.80
N VAL A 126 -15.97 23.02 -11.69
CA VAL A 126 -17.32 22.95 -12.25
C VAL A 126 -17.81 21.50 -12.29
N GLY A 127 -19.05 21.28 -11.91
CA GLY A 127 -19.64 19.94 -11.87
C GLY A 127 -18.85 18.98 -10.97
N ASN A 128 -18.32 17.92 -11.56
CA ASN A 128 -17.49 16.90 -10.90
C ASN A 128 -15.98 17.14 -11.06
N TRP A 129 -15.56 18.23 -11.70
CA TRP A 129 -14.17 18.57 -11.92
C TRP A 129 -13.61 19.39 -10.77
N ASN A 130 -12.36 19.09 -10.40
CA ASN A 130 -11.58 19.81 -9.41
C ASN A 130 -10.19 20.13 -9.97
N TYR A 131 -9.63 21.28 -9.61
CA TYR A 131 -8.17 21.49 -9.67
C TYR A 131 -7.57 20.71 -8.54
N SER A 132 -6.54 19.90 -8.81
CA SER A 132 -6.01 18.95 -7.82
C SER A 132 -4.51 18.98 -7.74
N ALA A 133 -4.01 18.81 -6.52
CA ALA A 133 -2.62 18.52 -6.21
C ALA A 133 -2.54 17.17 -5.49
N LEU A 134 -1.60 16.31 -5.92
CA LEU A 134 -1.41 14.97 -5.35
C LEU A 134 0.00 14.86 -4.78
N MET A 135 0.11 14.21 -3.63
CA MET A 135 1.33 13.64 -3.08
C MET A 135 1.10 12.16 -2.79
N ASN A 136 1.95 11.31 -3.33
CA ASN A 136 1.92 9.87 -3.07
C ASN A 136 3.33 9.41 -2.68
N LEU A 137 3.45 8.83 -1.50
CA LEU A 137 4.69 8.26 -0.98
C LEU A 137 4.53 6.75 -0.88
N LYS A 138 5.36 6.00 -1.61
CA LYS A 138 5.44 4.54 -1.57
C LYS A 138 6.78 4.11 -1.03
N SER A 139 6.79 3.12 -0.14
CA SER A 139 8.01 2.51 0.40
C SER A 139 7.72 1.16 1.05
N GLN A 140 8.66 0.67 1.81
CA GLN A 140 8.64 -0.58 2.58
C GLN A 140 9.38 -0.42 3.91
N PHE A 141 9.24 -1.40 4.82
CA PHE A 141 9.76 -1.33 6.19
C PHE A 141 11.02 -2.17 6.41
N ASP A 142 11.13 -3.32 5.71
CA ASP A 142 12.08 -4.38 6.03
C ASP A 142 12.94 -4.74 4.82
N ASN A 143 14.04 -5.44 5.09
CA ASN A 143 14.95 -5.93 4.07
C ASN A 143 14.24 -6.95 3.17
N GLY A 144 14.44 -6.83 1.86
CA GLY A 144 13.97 -7.77 0.86
C GLY A 144 15.13 -8.50 0.19
N TYR A 145 14.92 -9.78 -0.07
CA TYR A 145 15.89 -10.64 -0.74
C TYR A 145 15.22 -11.38 -1.89
N LYS A 146 15.95 -11.54 -2.98
CA LYS A 146 15.60 -12.44 -4.08
C LYS A 146 16.29 -13.76 -3.83
N ASN A 147 15.53 -14.88 -3.84
CA ASN A 147 16.03 -16.23 -3.56
C ASN A 147 16.82 -16.31 -2.22
N ASP A 148 16.35 -15.59 -1.18
CA ASP A 148 16.93 -15.55 0.17
C ASP A 148 18.39 -15.11 0.29
N THR A 149 19.06 -14.81 -0.81
CA THR A 149 20.50 -14.52 -0.85
C THR A 149 20.81 -13.13 -1.40
N ILE A 150 20.12 -12.69 -2.45
CA ILE A 150 20.42 -11.43 -3.13
C ILE A 150 19.60 -10.32 -2.46
N PHE A 151 20.28 -9.41 -1.78
CA PHE A 151 19.68 -8.22 -1.18
C PHE A 151 19.18 -7.25 -2.26
N ILE A 152 17.88 -6.96 -2.27
CA ILE A 152 17.24 -6.15 -3.33
C ILE A 152 16.47 -4.94 -2.82
N SER A 153 16.17 -4.87 -1.52
CA SER A 153 15.43 -3.73 -0.96
C SER A 153 15.58 -3.64 0.55
N ALA A 154 15.37 -2.44 1.10
CA ALA A 154 15.40 -2.18 2.54
C ALA A 154 14.34 -1.14 2.93
N GLY A 155 14.17 -0.90 4.21
CA GLY A 155 13.32 0.18 4.70
C GLY A 155 13.72 1.53 4.10
N LEU A 156 12.78 2.22 3.45
CA LEU A 156 13.00 3.47 2.71
C LEU A 156 14.06 3.37 1.58
N ALA A 157 14.28 2.18 1.05
CA ALA A 157 15.19 1.94 -0.07
C ALA A 157 14.59 0.88 -1.03
N PRO A 158 13.80 1.31 -2.05
CA PRO A 158 13.49 2.71 -2.38
C PRO A 158 12.30 3.30 -1.58
N ALA A 159 12.29 4.64 -1.48
CA ALA A 159 11.12 5.45 -1.16
C ALA A 159 10.80 6.31 -2.38
N ILE A 160 9.60 6.18 -2.92
CA ILE A 160 9.17 6.87 -4.14
C ILE A 160 8.11 7.92 -3.78
N LEU A 161 8.45 9.19 -4.00
CA LEU A 161 7.55 10.32 -3.84
C LEU A 161 7.08 10.81 -5.22
N THR A 162 5.79 10.72 -5.48
CA THR A 162 5.15 11.31 -6.66
C THR A 162 4.39 12.56 -6.23
N SER A 163 4.68 13.70 -6.85
CA SER A 163 4.01 14.98 -6.60
C SER A 163 3.46 15.51 -7.92
N SER A 164 2.18 15.83 -7.99
CA SER A 164 1.56 16.27 -9.24
C SER A 164 0.53 17.38 -9.04
N ILE A 165 0.35 18.21 -10.08
CA ILE A 165 -0.70 19.21 -10.16
C ILE A 165 -1.49 18.94 -11.44
N GLY A 166 -2.81 18.86 -11.35
CA GLY A 166 -3.65 18.51 -12.49
C GLY A 166 -5.13 18.73 -12.28
N LEU A 167 -5.93 18.00 -13.03
CA LEU A 167 -7.38 18.01 -12.98
C LEU A 167 -7.88 16.65 -12.50
N GLU A 168 -8.80 16.66 -11.55
CA GLU A 168 -9.49 15.47 -11.08
C GLU A 168 -10.98 15.53 -11.45
N TYR A 169 -11.45 14.48 -12.11
CA TYR A 169 -12.88 14.18 -12.22
C TYR A 169 -13.27 13.23 -11.11
N LYS A 170 -14.23 13.59 -10.24
CA LYS A 170 -14.60 12.78 -9.08
C LYS A 170 -16.09 12.62 -8.93
N THR A 171 -16.52 11.37 -8.84
CA THR A 171 -17.91 10.98 -8.50
C THR A 171 -17.94 10.22 -7.18
N LYS A 172 -19.09 9.69 -6.80
CA LYS A 172 -19.24 8.88 -5.58
C LYS A 172 -18.38 7.59 -5.58
N TYR A 173 -18.19 6.97 -6.73
CA TYR A 173 -17.54 5.65 -6.84
C TYR A 173 -16.25 5.67 -7.67
N PHE A 174 -16.03 6.72 -8.43
CA PHE A 174 -14.94 6.79 -9.39
C PHE A 174 -14.23 8.14 -9.29
N SER A 175 -12.89 8.11 -9.35
CA SER A 175 -12.10 9.32 -9.62
C SER A 175 -11.04 9.04 -10.68
N ALA A 176 -10.76 10.07 -11.48
CA ALA A 176 -9.70 10.08 -12.48
C ALA A 176 -8.92 11.40 -12.36
N LEU A 177 -7.65 11.32 -12.03
CA LEU A 177 -6.73 12.46 -11.97
C LEU A 177 -5.80 12.41 -13.19
N PHE A 178 -5.68 13.54 -13.87
CA PHE A 178 -4.82 13.74 -15.02
C PHE A 178 -3.86 14.89 -14.73
N SER A 179 -2.57 14.65 -14.85
CA SER A 179 -1.53 15.65 -14.64
C SER A 179 -0.51 15.61 -15.75
N VAL A 180 -0.21 16.78 -16.31
CA VAL A 180 0.91 16.97 -17.26
C VAL A 180 2.17 17.47 -16.55
N LEU A 181 2.06 17.82 -15.27
CA LEU A 181 3.18 18.29 -14.46
C LEU A 181 3.29 17.44 -13.21
N THR A 182 4.13 16.41 -13.29
CA THR A 182 4.36 15.45 -12.21
C THR A 182 5.85 15.22 -12.03
N GLY A 183 6.34 15.42 -10.80
CA GLY A 183 7.67 14.99 -10.37
C GLY A 183 7.60 13.65 -9.66
N LYS A 184 8.42 12.69 -10.10
CA LYS A 184 8.67 11.39 -9.43
C LYS A 184 10.07 11.41 -8.88
N THR A 185 10.22 11.36 -7.56
CA THR A 185 11.52 11.32 -6.87
C THR A 185 11.68 9.96 -6.21
N THR A 186 12.72 9.24 -6.58
CA THR A 186 13.11 7.97 -5.96
C THR A 186 14.27 8.21 -5.02
N TYR A 187 14.09 7.95 -3.72
CA TYR A 187 15.12 8.03 -2.70
C TYR A 187 15.60 6.64 -2.33
N VAL A 188 16.91 6.47 -2.17
CA VAL A 188 17.54 5.20 -1.78
C VAL A 188 18.47 5.44 -0.61
N LEU A 189 18.02 5.18 0.61
CA LEU A 189 18.79 5.41 1.81
C LEU A 189 19.97 4.44 1.94
N ASP A 190 19.76 3.16 1.59
CA ASP A 190 20.81 2.15 1.68
C ASP A 190 21.75 2.23 0.47
N LYS A 191 23.00 2.60 0.71
CA LYS A 191 24.03 2.72 -0.34
C LYS A 191 24.25 1.45 -1.16
N ARG A 192 24.02 0.27 -0.58
CA ARG A 192 24.17 -1.03 -1.26
C ARG A 192 23.16 -1.25 -2.40
N LEU A 193 22.07 -0.47 -2.41
CA LEU A 193 21.00 -0.54 -3.39
C LEU A 193 21.03 0.58 -4.43
N ARG A 194 22.07 1.41 -4.42
CA ARG A 194 22.24 2.51 -5.38
C ARG A 194 22.95 2.03 -6.63
N GLY A 195 22.80 2.80 -7.71
CA GLY A 195 23.40 2.52 -8.99
C GLY A 195 22.50 1.75 -9.94
N SER A 196 22.90 1.70 -11.20
CA SER A 196 22.14 1.14 -12.31
C SER A 196 21.81 -0.36 -12.18
N ALA A 197 22.60 -1.10 -11.38
CA ALA A 197 22.36 -2.54 -11.14
C ALA A 197 21.00 -2.85 -10.49
N PHE A 198 20.44 -1.90 -9.74
CA PHE A 198 19.15 -2.03 -9.07
C PHE A 198 18.05 -1.19 -9.74
N GLY A 199 18.39 -0.32 -10.70
CA GLY A 199 17.44 0.55 -11.39
C GLY A 199 16.86 1.69 -10.55
N TYR A 200 17.35 1.90 -9.33
CA TYR A 200 16.82 2.92 -8.44
C TYR A 200 17.46 4.29 -8.64
N THR A 201 18.79 4.32 -8.83
CA THR A 201 19.57 5.53 -9.13
C THR A 201 20.53 5.24 -10.28
N ASP A 202 21.06 6.28 -10.91
CA ASP A 202 21.94 6.10 -12.06
C ASP A 202 23.37 5.73 -11.59
N GLU A 203 23.84 6.33 -10.50
CA GLU A 203 25.15 6.07 -9.93
C GLU A 203 25.09 5.64 -8.46
N ILE A 204 26.15 4.99 -7.98
CA ILE A 204 26.22 4.44 -6.62
C ILE A 204 26.27 5.53 -5.53
N ASP A 205 26.78 6.70 -5.86
CA ASP A 205 26.83 7.83 -4.94
C ASP A 205 25.53 8.63 -4.90
N ASP A 206 24.63 8.43 -5.87
CA ASP A 206 23.35 9.09 -5.92
C ASP A 206 22.38 8.50 -4.90
N ALA A 207 21.91 9.34 -3.97
CA ALA A 207 20.92 8.96 -3.00
C ALA A 207 19.48 9.10 -3.52
N TRP A 208 19.28 9.77 -4.65
CA TRP A 208 17.98 10.06 -5.23
C TRP A 208 18.05 10.23 -6.74
N LYS A 209 16.94 9.98 -7.41
CA LYS A 209 16.71 10.22 -8.83
C LYS A 209 15.42 10.98 -8.99
N PHE A 210 15.38 11.96 -9.86
CA PHE A 210 14.20 12.76 -10.18
C PHE A 210 13.83 12.59 -11.64
N SER A 211 12.54 12.41 -11.90
CA SER A 211 11.95 12.36 -13.23
C SER A 211 10.77 13.32 -13.31
N LEU A 212 10.67 14.05 -14.43
CA LEU A 212 9.56 14.92 -14.75
C LEU A 212 8.68 14.26 -15.82
N GLY A 213 7.36 14.25 -15.61
CA GLY A 213 6.50 13.56 -16.54
C GLY A 213 5.03 13.91 -16.41
N SER A 214 4.19 13.11 -17.06
CA SER A 214 2.75 13.12 -16.91
C SER A 214 2.27 11.93 -16.08
N TYR A 215 1.12 12.09 -15.42
CA TYR A 215 0.56 11.09 -14.52
C TYR A 215 -0.95 10.96 -14.70
N VAL A 216 -1.41 9.73 -14.70
CA VAL A 216 -2.82 9.37 -14.68
C VAL A 216 -3.07 8.45 -13.50
N LYS A 217 -4.06 8.79 -12.68
CA LYS A 217 -4.53 7.94 -11.58
C LYS A 217 -6.01 7.68 -11.72
N LEU A 218 -6.39 6.42 -11.83
CA LEU A 218 -7.79 6.00 -11.81
C LEU A 218 -8.06 5.24 -10.51
N PHE A 219 -9.19 5.54 -9.90
CA PHE A 219 -9.65 4.88 -8.69
C PHE A 219 -11.14 4.59 -8.79
N TYR A 220 -11.52 3.34 -8.54
CA TYR A 220 -12.90 2.91 -8.46
C TYR A 220 -13.13 2.12 -7.19
N LYS A 221 -14.17 2.48 -6.42
CA LYS A 221 -14.55 1.75 -5.21
C LYS A 221 -16.08 1.70 -5.10
N ARG A 222 -16.62 0.49 -4.99
CA ARG A 222 -18.06 0.29 -4.86
C ARG A 222 -18.38 -1.01 -4.14
N ASP A 223 -19.45 -1.01 -3.35
CA ASP A 223 -20.11 -2.25 -2.93
C ASP A 223 -20.96 -2.76 -4.10
N ILE A 224 -20.52 -3.85 -4.74
CA ILE A 224 -21.19 -4.47 -5.89
C ILE A 224 -22.30 -5.42 -5.46
N ALA A 225 -22.29 -5.85 -4.19
CA ALA A 225 -23.36 -6.54 -3.50
C ALA A 225 -23.32 -6.15 -2.01
N ALA A 226 -24.32 -6.53 -1.22
CA ALA A 226 -24.44 -6.19 0.19
C ALA A 226 -23.22 -6.62 1.04
N ASN A 227 -22.54 -7.68 0.61
CA ASN A 227 -21.39 -8.26 1.29
C ASN A 227 -20.09 -8.24 0.43
N ILE A 228 -20.11 -7.65 -0.77
CA ILE A 228 -18.96 -7.65 -1.69
C ILE A 228 -18.54 -6.22 -2.00
N ASN A 229 -17.35 -5.87 -1.57
CA ASN A 229 -16.70 -4.60 -1.89
C ASN A 229 -15.64 -4.82 -2.97
N LEU A 230 -15.69 -4.01 -4.03
CA LEU A 230 -14.70 -3.97 -5.11
C LEU A 230 -13.93 -2.65 -5.05
N LEU A 231 -12.61 -2.73 -5.18
CA LEU A 231 -11.73 -1.59 -5.35
C LEU A 231 -10.76 -1.86 -6.49
N CYS A 232 -10.66 -0.91 -7.43
CA CYS A 232 -9.69 -0.94 -8.51
C CYS A 232 -8.86 0.34 -8.49
N LYS A 233 -7.58 0.21 -8.73
CA LYS A 233 -6.64 1.31 -8.90
C LYS A 233 -5.84 1.10 -10.17
N LEU A 234 -5.51 2.19 -10.85
CA LEU A 234 -4.55 2.22 -11.94
C LEU A 234 -3.76 3.51 -11.84
N ASP A 235 -2.45 3.39 -11.75
CA ASP A 235 -1.48 4.49 -11.79
C ASP A 235 -0.64 4.34 -13.05
N MET A 236 -0.46 5.42 -13.81
CA MET A 236 0.41 5.47 -14.99
C MET A 236 1.29 6.71 -14.89
N PHE A 237 2.61 6.53 -15.03
CA PHE A 237 3.58 7.63 -15.07
C PHE A 237 4.39 7.54 -16.37
N TYR A 238 4.34 8.58 -17.16
CA TYR A 238 5.15 8.74 -18.35
C TYR A 238 6.26 9.77 -18.10
N ASP A 239 7.49 9.30 -18.12
CA ASP A 239 8.69 10.12 -18.02
C ASP A 239 8.97 10.79 -19.35
N TYR A 240 9.10 12.13 -19.37
CA TYR A 240 9.32 12.89 -20.61
C TYR A 240 10.69 12.66 -21.25
N GLU A 241 11.64 12.14 -20.49
CA GLU A 241 12.99 11.81 -21.01
C GLU A 241 13.06 10.39 -21.60
N LYS A 242 11.98 9.61 -21.53
CA LYS A 242 11.92 8.21 -21.99
C LYS A 242 10.95 8.01 -23.16
N PRO A 243 11.14 6.94 -23.96
CA PRO A 243 10.14 6.54 -24.93
C PRO A 243 8.79 6.23 -24.30
N LEU A 244 7.67 6.53 -25.00
CA LEU A 244 6.31 6.28 -24.50
C LEU A 244 6.06 4.81 -24.11
N ILE A 245 6.73 3.87 -24.78
CA ILE A 245 6.65 2.43 -24.48
C ILE A 245 7.22 2.07 -23.09
N ASP A 246 7.96 2.98 -22.46
CA ASP A 246 8.56 2.82 -21.12
C ASP A 246 7.73 3.51 -20.03
N THR A 247 6.44 3.73 -20.30
CA THR A 247 5.49 4.23 -19.30
C THR A 247 5.36 3.23 -18.15
N ASP A 248 5.56 3.71 -16.91
CA ASP A 248 5.31 2.92 -15.71
C ASP A 248 3.81 2.74 -15.52
N ILE A 249 3.37 1.52 -15.31
CA ILE A 249 1.97 1.17 -15.10
C ILE A 249 1.86 0.31 -13.84
N ASN A 250 0.96 0.67 -12.93
CA ASN A 250 0.68 -0.11 -11.73
C ASN A 250 -0.84 -0.25 -11.56
N GLY A 251 -1.33 -1.47 -11.60
CA GLY A 251 -2.74 -1.82 -11.45
C GLY A 251 -2.98 -2.66 -10.20
N GLU A 252 -4.10 -2.40 -9.51
CA GLU A 252 -4.55 -3.20 -8.36
C GLU A 252 -6.05 -3.44 -8.46
N VAL A 253 -6.47 -4.68 -8.26
CA VAL A 253 -7.86 -5.08 -8.04
C VAL A 253 -7.95 -5.77 -6.68
N PHE A 254 -8.83 -5.27 -5.82
CA PHE A 254 -9.09 -5.83 -4.51
C PHE A 254 -10.59 -6.11 -4.36
N VAL A 255 -10.92 -7.36 -4.09
CA VAL A 255 -12.28 -7.82 -3.79
C VAL A 255 -12.30 -8.30 -2.35
N ASN A 256 -13.23 -7.78 -1.55
CA ASN A 256 -13.47 -8.23 -0.19
C ASN A 256 -14.89 -8.74 -0.05
N VAL A 257 -15.04 -9.96 0.43
CA VAL A 257 -16.34 -10.64 0.65
C VAL A 257 -16.54 -10.84 2.15
N LYS A 258 -17.51 -10.13 2.73
CA LYS A 258 -17.90 -10.33 4.13
C LYS A 258 -18.72 -11.63 4.24
N ILE A 259 -18.20 -12.60 4.98
CA ILE A 259 -18.87 -13.87 5.25
C ILE A 259 -19.69 -13.75 6.53
N PHE A 260 -19.09 -13.22 7.59
CA PHE A 260 -19.70 -12.91 8.87
C PHE A 260 -19.24 -11.55 9.38
N LYS A 261 -19.76 -11.07 10.51
CA LYS A 261 -19.34 -9.80 11.11
C LYS A 261 -17.83 -9.75 11.43
N PHE A 262 -17.26 -10.90 11.76
CA PHE A 262 -15.86 -11.05 12.18
C PHE A 262 -15.00 -11.83 11.18
N LEU A 263 -15.54 -12.21 10.02
CA LEU A 263 -14.83 -13.02 9.04
C LEU A 263 -15.11 -12.52 7.62
N SER A 264 -14.06 -12.31 6.87
CA SER A 264 -14.09 -11.96 5.44
C SER A 264 -13.13 -12.83 4.65
N ALA A 265 -13.42 -13.04 3.37
CA ALA A 265 -12.44 -13.50 2.40
C ALA A 265 -12.05 -12.34 1.52
N PHE A 266 -10.79 -12.31 1.07
CA PHE A 266 -10.32 -11.31 0.13
C PHE A 266 -9.54 -11.93 -1.02
N PHE A 267 -9.59 -11.25 -2.15
CA PHE A 267 -8.77 -11.53 -3.32
C PHE A 267 -8.14 -10.21 -3.78
N ASN A 268 -6.82 -10.20 -3.92
CA ASN A 268 -6.07 -9.02 -4.34
C ASN A 268 -5.10 -9.41 -5.44
N VAL A 269 -5.18 -8.72 -6.57
CA VAL A 269 -4.26 -8.84 -7.70
C VAL A 269 -3.58 -7.51 -7.92
N GLN A 270 -2.27 -7.52 -8.03
CA GLN A 270 -1.45 -6.38 -8.41
C GLN A 270 -0.58 -6.76 -9.61
N ALA A 271 -0.53 -5.88 -10.59
CA ALA A 271 0.36 -6.00 -11.74
C ALA A 271 1.10 -4.69 -11.96
N ALA A 272 2.41 -4.76 -12.20
CA ALA A 272 3.22 -3.58 -12.47
C ALA A 272 4.11 -3.80 -13.68
N ILE A 273 4.25 -2.75 -14.47
CA ILE A 273 5.21 -2.62 -15.56
C ILE A 273 6.07 -1.42 -15.19
N ASP A 274 7.34 -1.65 -14.92
CA ASP A 274 8.34 -0.62 -14.68
C ASP A 274 9.67 -1.18 -15.20
N LYS A 275 10.10 -0.66 -16.34
CA LYS A 275 11.28 -1.17 -17.05
C LYS A 275 12.58 -0.79 -16.37
N ASP A 276 12.58 0.16 -15.44
CA ASP A 276 13.74 0.48 -14.61
C ASP A 276 14.08 -0.70 -13.69
N PHE A 277 13.06 -1.47 -13.25
CA PHE A 277 13.25 -2.63 -12.37
C PHE A 277 13.23 -3.97 -13.08
N SER A 278 12.37 -4.12 -14.10
CA SER A 278 12.19 -5.41 -14.76
C SER A 278 11.63 -5.25 -16.16
N THR A 279 12.24 -5.96 -17.12
CA THR A 279 11.70 -6.07 -18.48
C THR A 279 10.44 -6.94 -18.56
N LYS A 280 10.10 -7.66 -17.47
CA LYS A 280 8.91 -8.52 -17.37
C LYS A 280 7.85 -7.85 -16.52
N ILE A 281 6.59 -8.16 -16.81
CA ILE A 281 5.46 -7.77 -15.96
C ILE A 281 5.65 -8.37 -14.57
N GLN A 282 5.60 -7.52 -13.56
CA GLN A 282 5.61 -7.93 -12.16
C GLN A 282 4.16 -8.26 -11.76
N PHE A 283 3.94 -9.41 -11.17
CA PHE A 283 2.62 -9.88 -10.80
C PHE A 283 2.62 -10.39 -9.36
N LYS A 284 1.60 -9.99 -8.60
CA LYS A 284 1.38 -10.46 -7.24
C LYS A 284 -0.10 -10.75 -7.03
N GLU A 285 -0.38 -11.95 -6.58
CA GLU A 285 -1.73 -12.41 -6.23
C GLU A 285 -1.76 -12.80 -4.75
N ARG A 286 -2.86 -12.44 -4.07
CA ARG A 286 -3.13 -12.84 -2.69
C ARG A 286 -4.59 -13.24 -2.56
N PHE A 287 -4.82 -14.38 -1.98
CA PHE A 287 -6.12 -14.86 -1.56
C PHE A 287 -6.04 -15.29 -0.11
N GLY A 288 -7.03 -14.96 0.69
CA GLY A 288 -7.00 -15.35 2.09
C GLY A 288 -8.31 -15.07 2.82
N ILE A 289 -8.35 -15.59 4.04
CA ILE A 289 -9.40 -15.32 5.01
C ILE A 289 -8.85 -14.28 5.98
N SER A 290 -9.67 -13.34 6.39
CA SER A 290 -9.27 -12.22 7.22
C SER A 290 -10.27 -11.94 8.33
N ILE A 291 -9.76 -11.43 9.44
CA ILE A 291 -10.55 -10.93 10.56
C ILE A 291 -10.49 -9.39 10.48
N PRO A 292 -11.56 -8.73 9.97
CA PRO A 292 -11.57 -7.28 9.83
C PRO A 292 -11.95 -6.60 11.15
N PHE A 293 -11.20 -5.56 11.50
CA PHE A 293 -11.56 -4.60 12.55
C PHE A 293 -11.71 -3.22 11.87
N SER A 294 -12.87 -2.59 12.06
CA SER A 294 -13.15 -1.25 11.52
C SER A 294 -13.39 -0.28 12.68
N PHE A 295 -12.73 0.88 12.62
CA PHE A 295 -12.81 1.95 13.61
C PHE A 295 -13.27 3.25 12.96
#